data_79e973b87d75097dd2e4f1e731b32ee9
#
_entry.id   79e973b87d75097dd2e4f1e731b32ee9
#
_cell.length_a   1.000
_cell.length_b   1.000
_cell.length_c   1.000
_cell.angle_alpha   90.00
_cell.angle_beta   90.00
_cell.angle_gamma   90.00
#
_symmetry.space_group_name_H-M   'P 1'
#
loop_
_entity.id
_entity.type
_entity.pdbx_description
1 polymer ?
#
loop_
_entity_poly.entity_id
_entity_poly.type
_entity_poly.pdbx_seq_one_letter_code
_entity_poly.pdbx_strand_id
1 'polypeptide(L)'
;AIREAKGVFTGGGNTFLLVKTLHDLGLIDVIKEKALQGTPYMGASAGTNIAGISMRTTNDMPIVYPSSFDTMGLVPFNINPHYLDPDPTSTHKGETRETRILEFLTQNNIPVVGLREGSWIRVKGDKIILEGKLDARIFERGKSPYELATGSELNFQNNK
;
A
#
# COMPACT_ATOMS: atom_id res chain seq x y z
N ALA A 1 9.81 21.14 -10.89
CA ALA A 1 9.00 21.23 -9.65
C ALA A 1 9.30 20.06 -8.69
N ILE A 2 8.99 18.77 -9.03
CA ILE A 2 9.19 17.65 -8.07
C ILE A 2 10.65 17.48 -7.68
N ARG A 3 11.61 17.61 -8.62
CA ARG A 3 13.05 17.48 -8.34
C ARG A 3 13.58 18.51 -7.32
N GLU A 4 12.92 19.64 -7.17
CA GLU A 4 13.27 20.73 -6.25
C GLU A 4 12.39 20.75 -4.98
N ALA A 5 11.41 19.85 -4.90
CA ALA A 5 10.50 19.78 -3.78
C ALA A 5 11.21 19.41 -2.48
N LYS A 6 10.82 20.05 -1.39
CA LYS A 6 11.29 19.73 -0.03
C LYS A 6 10.44 18.68 0.67
N GLY A 7 9.35 18.27 0.06
CA GLY A 7 8.46 17.21 0.47
C GLY A 7 7.48 16.89 -0.65
N VAL A 8 6.98 15.67 -0.70
CA VAL A 8 6.00 15.22 -1.68
C VAL A 8 4.78 14.66 -0.93
N PHE A 9 3.62 15.20 -1.24
CA PHE A 9 2.35 14.67 -0.76
C PHE A 9 1.54 14.13 -1.94
N THR A 10 1.10 12.88 -1.85
CA THR A 10 0.20 12.27 -2.83
C THR A 10 -1.13 11.93 -2.17
N GLY A 11 -2.18 12.59 -2.62
CA GLY A 11 -3.54 12.41 -2.08
C GLY A 11 -4.23 11.15 -2.57
N GLY A 12 -5.51 11.08 -2.21
CA GLY A 12 -6.43 10.03 -2.67
C GLY A 12 -6.98 10.28 -4.07
N GLY A 13 -7.85 9.40 -4.49
CA GLY A 13 -8.50 9.35 -5.79
C GLY A 13 -8.42 7.93 -6.34
N ASN A 14 -8.74 7.75 -7.62
CA ASN A 14 -8.64 6.44 -8.25
C ASN A 14 -7.17 6.06 -8.50
N THR A 15 -6.74 4.96 -7.91
CA THR A 15 -5.34 4.49 -7.97
C THR A 15 -4.90 4.16 -9.40
N PHE A 16 -5.78 3.60 -10.25
CA PHE A 16 -5.45 3.32 -11.65
C PHE A 16 -5.14 4.59 -12.43
N LEU A 17 -5.94 5.64 -12.23
CA LEU A 17 -5.72 6.93 -12.87
C LEU A 17 -4.42 7.58 -12.36
N LEU A 18 -4.18 7.52 -11.06
CA LEU A 18 -2.95 8.03 -10.46
C LEU A 18 -1.71 7.34 -11.04
N VAL A 19 -1.68 6.00 -11.00
CA VAL A 19 -0.54 5.22 -11.48
C VAL A 19 -0.32 5.43 -12.98
N LYS A 20 -1.40 5.40 -13.78
CA LYS A 20 -1.30 5.72 -15.22
C LYS A 20 -0.66 7.08 -15.45
N THR A 21 -1.16 8.11 -14.76
CA THR A 21 -0.65 9.49 -14.92
C THR A 21 0.83 9.58 -14.54
N LEU A 22 1.22 8.94 -13.43
CA LEU A 22 2.61 8.97 -12.97
C LEU A 22 3.54 8.22 -13.93
N HIS A 23 3.12 7.09 -14.52
CA HIS A 23 3.88 6.39 -15.53
C HIS A 23 3.98 7.19 -16.84
N ASP A 24 2.88 7.71 -17.34
CA ASP A 24 2.84 8.52 -18.56
C ASP A 24 3.76 9.75 -18.49
N LEU A 25 3.92 10.31 -17.30
CA LEU A 25 4.79 11.47 -17.03
C LEU A 25 6.21 11.10 -16.57
N GLY A 26 6.52 9.81 -16.42
CA GLY A 26 7.82 9.33 -15.91
C GLY A 26 8.10 9.77 -14.47
N LEU A 27 7.08 9.89 -13.63
CA LEU A 27 7.20 10.46 -12.28
C LEU A 27 7.37 9.41 -11.18
N ILE A 28 7.06 8.14 -11.42
CA ILE A 28 7.23 7.07 -10.41
C ILE A 28 8.68 7.05 -9.90
N ASP A 29 9.65 6.94 -10.80
CA ASP A 29 11.07 6.87 -10.45
C ASP A 29 11.57 8.19 -9.85
N VAL A 30 11.11 9.33 -10.37
CA VAL A 30 11.51 10.65 -9.85
C VAL A 30 11.07 10.81 -8.38
N ILE A 31 9.84 10.44 -8.03
CA ILE A 31 9.35 10.53 -6.65
C ILE A 31 10.07 9.53 -5.76
N LYS A 32 10.25 8.29 -6.25
CA LYS A 32 10.99 7.24 -5.54
C LYS A 32 12.41 7.70 -5.21
N GLU A 33 13.17 8.17 -6.19
CA GLU A 33 14.54 8.67 -6.00
C GLU A 33 14.58 9.80 -4.95
N LYS A 34 13.66 10.75 -5.03
CA LYS A 34 13.57 11.85 -4.07
C LYS A 34 13.32 11.35 -2.66
N ALA A 35 12.40 10.40 -2.48
CA ALA A 35 12.10 9.81 -1.18
C ALA A 35 13.33 9.08 -0.61
N LEU A 36 14.01 8.27 -1.42
CA LEU A 36 15.22 7.53 -1.02
C LEU A 36 16.40 8.46 -0.71
N GLN A 37 16.46 9.64 -1.30
CA GLN A 37 17.44 10.68 -0.98
C GLN A 37 17.09 11.50 0.28
N GLY A 38 16.01 11.16 0.98
CA GLY A 38 15.61 11.77 2.23
C GLY A 38 14.59 12.90 2.12
N THR A 39 14.02 13.14 0.94
CA THR A 39 12.88 14.05 0.81
C THR A 39 11.64 13.37 1.41
N PRO A 40 10.95 13.98 2.39
CA PRO A 40 9.76 13.39 2.98
C PRO A 40 8.69 13.09 1.92
N TYR A 41 8.19 11.85 1.92
CA TYR A 41 7.02 11.44 1.16
C TYR A 41 5.86 11.17 2.13
N MET A 42 4.69 11.68 1.81
CA MET A 42 3.45 11.38 2.52
C MET A 42 2.38 10.96 1.52
N GLY A 43 1.79 9.80 1.73
CA GLY A 43 0.69 9.26 0.93
C GLY A 43 -0.60 9.15 1.73
N ALA A 44 -1.72 9.45 1.09
CA ALA A 44 -3.06 9.19 1.63
C ALA A 44 -3.86 8.37 0.62
N SER A 45 -4.56 7.31 1.06
CA SER A 45 -5.40 6.46 0.20
C SER A 45 -4.61 5.88 -1.00
N ALA A 46 -4.94 6.29 -2.23
CA ALA A 46 -4.18 5.91 -3.42
C ALA A 46 -2.69 6.23 -3.28
N GLY A 47 -2.33 7.40 -2.71
CA GLY A 47 -0.96 7.76 -2.42
C GLY A 47 -0.28 6.84 -1.41
N THR A 48 -1.03 6.27 -0.47
CA THR A 48 -0.51 5.23 0.44
C THR A 48 -0.29 3.91 -0.31
N ASN A 49 -1.24 3.50 -1.16
CA ASN A 49 -1.12 2.27 -1.93
C ASN A 49 0.14 2.27 -2.80
N ILE A 50 0.44 3.37 -3.51
CA ILE A 50 1.59 3.45 -4.42
C ILE A 50 2.96 3.54 -3.73
N ALA A 51 3.01 3.68 -2.41
CA ALA A 51 4.26 3.54 -1.65
C ALA A 51 4.74 2.07 -1.59
N GLY A 52 3.85 1.11 -1.80
CA GLY A 52 4.15 -0.31 -1.91
C GLY A 52 4.86 -0.70 -3.21
N ILE A 53 5.02 -2.01 -3.41
CA ILE A 53 5.68 -2.59 -4.59
C ILE A 53 4.80 -2.44 -5.83
N SER A 54 3.48 -2.68 -5.69
CA SER A 54 2.53 -2.60 -6.80
C SER A 54 1.16 -2.11 -6.33
N MET A 55 0.41 -1.54 -7.27
CA MET A 55 -0.95 -1.09 -7.00
C MET A 55 -2.01 -2.21 -6.92
N ARG A 56 -1.63 -3.47 -7.13
CA ARG A 56 -2.56 -4.60 -7.32
C ARG A 56 -3.45 -4.91 -6.14
N THR A 57 -3.17 -4.34 -4.97
CA THR A 57 -3.99 -4.48 -3.77
C THR A 57 -4.85 -3.24 -3.48
N THR A 58 -5.08 -2.41 -4.49
CA THR A 58 -6.05 -1.30 -4.42
C THR A 58 -7.48 -1.81 -4.32
N ASN A 59 -8.37 -1.01 -3.74
CA ASN A 59 -9.80 -1.27 -3.72
C ASN A 59 -10.55 -0.64 -4.90
N ASP A 60 -9.84 0.14 -5.72
CA ASP A 60 -10.44 0.95 -6.77
C ASP A 60 -10.83 0.14 -8.00
N MET A 61 -11.78 0.64 -8.75
CA MET A 61 -12.16 0.08 -10.04
C MET A 61 -11.18 0.50 -11.14
N PRO A 62 -10.86 -0.40 -12.08
CA PRO A 62 -9.95 -0.13 -13.19
C PRO A 62 -10.64 0.71 -14.28
N ILE A 63 -10.73 2.04 -14.06
CA ILE A 63 -11.35 2.97 -14.99
C ILE A 63 -10.45 3.39 -16.16
N VAL A 64 -9.14 3.13 -16.05
CA VAL A 64 -8.13 3.32 -17.10
C VAL A 64 -7.12 2.16 -17.03
N TYR A 65 -6.33 2.00 -18.08
CA TYR A 65 -5.30 0.96 -18.14
C TYR A 65 -3.90 1.60 -18.00
N PRO A 66 -3.20 1.43 -16.88
CA PRO A 66 -1.82 1.89 -16.73
C PRO A 66 -0.86 1.00 -17.51
N SER A 67 0.28 1.55 -17.94
CA SER A 67 1.33 0.79 -18.67
C SER A 67 2.03 -0.24 -17.78
N SER A 68 2.04 -0.05 -16.47
CA SER A 68 2.52 -1.00 -15.46
C SER A 68 1.68 -0.86 -14.19
N PHE A 69 1.60 -1.94 -13.41
CA PHE A 69 1.05 -1.94 -12.05
C PHE A 69 2.12 -1.70 -10.98
N ASP A 70 3.39 -1.64 -11.37
CA ASP A 70 4.48 -1.37 -10.44
C ASP A 70 4.43 0.06 -9.94
N THR A 71 4.78 0.23 -8.66
CA THR A 71 4.74 1.50 -7.98
C THR A 71 6.10 1.84 -7.35
N MET A 72 6.16 2.72 -6.36
CA MET A 72 7.45 3.23 -5.90
C MET A 72 8.30 2.21 -5.15
N GLY A 73 7.71 1.19 -4.50
CA GLY A 73 8.46 0.22 -3.71
C GLY A 73 9.29 0.86 -2.60
N LEU A 74 8.75 1.86 -1.92
CA LEU A 74 9.38 2.49 -0.75
C LEU A 74 9.32 1.60 0.49
N VAL A 75 8.42 0.62 0.47
CA VAL A 75 8.31 -0.46 1.47
C VAL A 75 8.26 -1.82 0.75
N PRO A 76 8.76 -2.91 1.37
CA PRO A 76 8.90 -4.21 0.72
C PRO A 76 7.62 -5.06 0.74
N PHE A 77 6.45 -4.42 0.71
CA PHE A 77 5.13 -5.06 0.73
C PHE A 77 4.11 -4.20 -0.01
N ASN A 78 2.95 -4.76 -0.29
CA ASN A 78 1.81 -4.00 -0.79
C ASN A 78 0.95 -3.49 0.36
N ILE A 79 0.22 -2.41 0.12
CA ILE A 79 -0.69 -1.81 1.09
C ILE A 79 -2.10 -1.85 0.53
N ASN A 80 -3.06 -2.36 1.33
CA ASN A 80 -4.48 -2.16 1.09
C ASN A 80 -4.96 -1.07 2.05
N PRO A 81 -5.05 0.19 1.60
CA PRO A 81 -5.56 1.29 2.43
C PRO A 81 -7.06 1.15 2.63
N HIS A 82 -7.60 1.79 3.67
CA HIS A 82 -9.01 1.68 4.06
C HIS A 82 -9.45 0.23 4.27
N TYR A 83 -8.57 -0.59 4.85
CA TYR A 83 -8.92 -1.98 5.13
C TYR A 83 -10.13 -2.04 6.06
N LEU A 84 -11.08 -2.90 5.70
CA LEU A 84 -12.28 -3.17 6.49
C LEU A 84 -12.33 -4.65 6.79
N ASP A 85 -12.54 -4.97 8.06
CA ASP A 85 -12.77 -6.34 8.49
C ASP A 85 -14.09 -6.87 7.91
N PRO A 86 -14.19 -8.18 7.66
CA PRO A 86 -15.48 -8.80 7.31
C PRO A 86 -16.52 -8.55 8.40
N ASP A 87 -17.67 -8.05 8.04
CA ASP A 87 -18.81 -7.88 8.95
C ASP A 87 -19.73 -9.10 8.86
N PRO A 88 -19.78 -9.96 9.89
CA PRO A 88 -20.62 -11.17 9.89
C PRO A 88 -22.12 -10.85 9.90
N THR A 89 -22.51 -9.62 10.23
CA THR A 89 -23.91 -9.16 10.22
C THR A 89 -24.33 -8.56 8.89
N SER A 90 -23.39 -8.35 7.98
CA SER A 90 -23.66 -7.76 6.67
C SER A 90 -24.52 -8.69 5.80
N THR A 91 -25.55 -8.15 5.20
CA THR A 91 -26.35 -8.82 4.17
C THR A 91 -25.68 -8.76 2.79
N HIS A 92 -24.59 -8.04 2.65
CA HIS A 92 -23.84 -7.95 1.41
C HIS A 92 -23.14 -9.28 1.12
N LYS A 93 -23.45 -9.89 -0.02
CA LYS A 93 -22.90 -11.20 -0.44
C LYS A 93 -21.67 -11.07 -1.35
N GLY A 94 -21.14 -9.85 -1.52
CA GLY A 94 -19.94 -9.64 -2.31
C GLY A 94 -18.67 -10.05 -1.56
N GLU A 95 -17.58 -10.13 -2.29
CA GLU A 95 -16.27 -10.46 -1.73
C GLU A 95 -15.81 -9.41 -0.71
N THR A 96 -15.26 -9.90 0.40
CA THR A 96 -14.60 -9.05 1.39
C THR A 96 -13.22 -8.60 0.89
N ARG A 97 -12.64 -7.59 1.52
CA ARG A 97 -11.25 -7.19 1.24
C ARG A 97 -10.27 -8.31 1.56
N GLU A 98 -10.50 -9.04 2.64
CA GLU A 98 -9.71 -10.21 3.00
C GLU A 98 -9.72 -11.26 1.88
N THR A 99 -10.90 -11.61 1.35
CA THR A 99 -11.04 -12.56 0.24
C THR A 99 -10.21 -12.13 -0.98
N ARG A 100 -10.29 -10.87 -1.38
CA ARG A 100 -9.53 -10.34 -2.53
C ARG A 100 -8.03 -10.36 -2.31
N ILE A 101 -7.57 -10.06 -1.10
CA ILE A 101 -6.14 -10.11 -0.76
C ILE A 101 -5.65 -11.56 -0.75
N LEU A 102 -6.41 -12.49 -0.20
CA LEU A 102 -6.07 -13.91 -0.21
C LEU A 102 -6.00 -14.46 -1.65
N GLU A 103 -6.92 -14.04 -2.52
CA GLU A 103 -6.89 -14.36 -3.95
C GLU A 103 -5.62 -13.81 -4.63
N PHE A 104 -5.26 -12.56 -4.39
CA PHE A 104 -3.99 -11.98 -4.87
C PHE A 104 -2.79 -12.84 -4.47
N LEU A 105 -2.76 -13.33 -3.24
CA LEU A 105 -1.66 -14.15 -2.70
C LEU A 105 -1.59 -15.56 -3.32
N THR A 106 -2.61 -16.03 -4.02
CA THR A 106 -2.53 -17.32 -4.74
C THR A 106 -1.47 -17.27 -5.85
N GLN A 107 -1.29 -16.10 -6.48
CA GLN A 107 -0.40 -15.89 -7.61
C GLN A 107 0.81 -15.00 -7.28
N ASN A 108 0.86 -14.39 -6.08
CA ASN A 108 1.89 -13.43 -5.70
C ASN A 108 2.47 -13.78 -4.33
N ASN A 109 3.78 -13.56 -4.15
CA ASN A 109 4.47 -13.75 -2.87
C ASN A 109 4.90 -12.41 -2.26
N ILE A 110 4.07 -11.39 -2.40
CA ILE A 110 4.30 -10.08 -1.82
C ILE A 110 3.39 -9.95 -0.59
N PRO A 111 3.93 -9.73 0.62
CA PRO A 111 3.10 -9.48 1.80
C PRO A 111 2.17 -8.30 1.60
N VAL A 112 1.02 -8.33 2.23
CA VAL A 112 0.03 -7.23 2.14
C VAL A 112 -0.31 -6.74 3.54
N VAL A 113 -0.27 -5.42 3.71
CA VAL A 113 -0.69 -4.75 4.93
C VAL A 113 -2.07 -4.14 4.72
N GLY A 114 -3.08 -4.70 5.35
CA GLY A 114 -4.43 -4.12 5.47
C GLY A 114 -4.41 -3.00 6.49
N LEU A 115 -4.31 -1.76 6.01
CA LEU A 115 -4.17 -0.57 6.85
C LEU A 115 -5.53 0.06 7.13
N ARG A 116 -5.92 0.05 8.41
CA ARG A 116 -7.21 0.59 8.88
C ARG A 116 -7.15 2.11 9.01
N GLU A 117 -8.31 2.75 8.97
CA GLU A 117 -8.46 4.19 9.18
C GLU A 117 -7.92 4.64 10.55
N GLY A 118 -7.23 5.78 10.55
CA GLY A 118 -6.61 6.33 11.77
C GLY A 118 -5.28 5.71 12.14
N SER A 119 -4.73 4.88 11.28
CA SER A 119 -3.37 4.32 11.39
C SER A 119 -2.52 4.67 10.17
N TRP A 120 -1.21 4.69 10.35
CA TRP A 120 -0.26 4.99 9.27
C TRP A 120 1.03 4.19 9.45
N ILE A 121 1.82 4.14 8.41
CA ILE A 121 3.13 3.50 8.40
C ILE A 121 4.19 4.59 8.34
N ARG A 122 5.09 4.62 9.33
CA ARG A 122 6.24 5.52 9.35
C ARG A 122 7.51 4.78 9.01
N VAL A 123 8.20 5.30 7.98
CA VAL A 123 9.52 4.80 7.55
C VAL A 123 10.60 5.80 7.94
N LYS A 124 11.62 5.35 8.64
CA LYS A 124 12.80 6.16 8.96
C LYS A 124 14.06 5.28 8.93
N GLY A 125 14.89 5.47 7.91
CA GLY A 125 15.99 4.54 7.60
C GLY A 125 15.41 3.15 7.34
N ASP A 126 15.98 2.13 7.98
CA ASP A 126 15.55 0.74 7.80
C ASP A 126 14.35 0.35 8.68
N LYS A 127 13.87 1.26 9.53
CA LYS A 127 12.74 0.99 10.43
C LYS A 127 11.42 1.37 9.78
N ILE A 128 10.51 0.42 9.76
CA ILE A 128 9.14 0.57 9.26
C ILE A 128 8.20 0.26 10.42
N ILE A 129 7.51 1.26 10.95
CA ILE A 129 6.68 1.15 12.16
C ILE A 129 5.22 1.42 11.81
N LEU A 130 4.33 0.55 12.27
CA LEU A 130 2.89 0.82 12.30
C LEU A 130 2.59 1.77 13.44
N GLU A 131 1.95 2.88 13.15
CA GLU A 131 1.55 3.88 14.14
C GLU A 131 0.06 4.23 13.98
N GLY A 132 -0.52 4.87 15.00
CA GLY A 132 -1.91 5.31 14.99
C GLY A 132 -2.74 4.61 16.04
N LYS A 133 -4.04 4.43 15.76
CA LYS A 133 -5.03 3.98 16.76
C LYS A 133 -5.36 2.50 16.65
N LEU A 134 -5.22 1.90 15.49
CA LEU A 134 -5.67 0.54 15.20
C LEU A 134 -4.51 -0.32 14.71
N ASP A 135 -4.60 -1.61 15.04
CA ASP A 135 -3.72 -2.65 14.52
C ASP A 135 -3.90 -2.82 13.01
N ALA A 136 -2.91 -3.35 12.34
CA ALA A 136 -2.99 -3.70 10.93
C ALA A 136 -3.27 -5.19 10.75
N ARG A 137 -4.04 -5.54 9.73
CA ARG A 137 -4.25 -6.93 9.31
C ARG A 137 -3.18 -7.33 8.32
N ILE A 138 -2.40 -8.36 8.64
CA ILE A 138 -1.26 -8.81 7.84
C ILE A 138 -1.61 -10.06 7.07
N PHE A 139 -1.17 -10.10 5.81
CA PHE A 139 -1.39 -11.22 4.91
C PHE A 139 -0.07 -11.62 4.27
N GLU A 140 0.27 -12.90 4.42
CA GLU A 140 1.43 -13.51 3.79
C GLU A 140 1.01 -14.82 3.11
N ARG A 141 1.63 -15.14 1.97
CA ARG A 141 1.33 -16.38 1.24
C ARG A 141 1.57 -17.60 2.11
N GLY A 142 0.58 -18.49 2.17
CA GLY A 142 0.68 -19.74 2.93
C GLY A 142 0.53 -19.60 4.43
N LYS A 143 0.23 -18.41 4.94
CA LYS A 143 -0.06 -18.17 6.36
C LYS A 143 -1.50 -17.71 6.55
N SER A 144 -2.08 -18.03 7.70
CA SER A 144 -3.34 -17.43 8.12
C SER A 144 -3.15 -15.93 8.40
N PRO A 145 -4.08 -15.06 8.00
CA PRO A 145 -4.00 -13.64 8.32
C PRO A 145 -3.91 -13.40 9.84
N TYR A 146 -3.11 -12.42 10.23
CA TYR A 146 -2.89 -12.10 11.65
C TYR A 146 -2.88 -10.59 11.90
N GLU A 147 -3.06 -10.20 13.17
CA GLU A 147 -3.00 -8.82 13.60
C GLU A 147 -1.57 -8.43 13.99
N LEU A 148 -1.15 -7.25 13.54
CA LEU A 148 0.06 -6.59 13.99
C LEU A 148 -0.31 -5.37 14.83
N ALA A 149 0.08 -5.36 16.08
CA ALA A 149 -0.25 -4.28 17.00
C ALA A 149 0.39 -2.96 16.58
N THR A 150 -0.34 -1.86 16.79
CA THR A 150 0.22 -0.51 16.65
C THR A 150 1.47 -0.34 17.53
N GLY A 151 2.47 0.39 17.05
CA GLY A 151 3.78 0.50 17.67
C GLY A 151 4.78 -0.59 17.26
N SER A 152 4.34 -1.65 16.57
CA SER A 152 5.20 -2.74 16.13
C SER A 152 5.95 -2.40 14.83
N GLU A 153 7.11 -3.04 14.67
CA GLU A 153 7.88 -2.98 13.43
C GLU A 153 7.31 -3.95 12.38
N LEU A 154 7.13 -3.45 11.17
CA LEU A 154 6.75 -4.22 9.98
C LEU A 154 8.04 -4.83 9.38
N ASN A 155 8.34 -6.05 9.78
CA ASN A 155 9.49 -6.79 9.30
C ASN A 155 9.03 -8.11 8.69
N PHE A 156 9.02 -8.19 7.37
CA PHE A 156 8.71 -9.42 6.64
C PHE A 156 10.03 -10.13 6.31
N GLN A 157 10.25 -11.30 6.91
CA GLN A 157 11.39 -12.12 6.53
C GLN A 157 11.23 -12.49 5.06
N ASN A 158 12.21 -12.11 4.24
CA ASN A 158 12.30 -12.54 2.86
C ASN A 158 12.43 -14.07 2.84
N ASN A 159 11.33 -14.78 2.71
CA ASN A 159 11.35 -16.18 2.32
C ASN A 159 11.82 -16.21 0.85
N LYS A 160 13.13 -16.37 0.68
CA LYS A 160 13.75 -16.67 -0.61
C LYS A 160 13.27 -18.03 -1.12
#